data_553851d78830c2ecb464324dfd92e687
#
_entry.id   553851d78830c2ecb464324dfd92e687
#
_cell.length_a   1.000
_cell.length_b   1.000
_cell.length_c   1.000
_cell.angle_alpha   90.00
_cell.angle_beta   90.00
_cell.angle_gamma   90.00
#
_symmetry.space_group_name_H-M   'P 1'
#
loop_
_entity.id
_entity.type
_entity.pdbx_description
1 polymer ?
#
loop_
_entity_poly.entity_id
_entity_poly.type
_entity_poly.pdbx_seq_one_letter_code
_entity_poly.pdbx_strand_id
1 'polypeptide(L)'
;MLREFTEYKWLAFIIFVAILSAVTIGIANAQTEGLDKFGIKKIYPTKPGGREWFVNTSDPKNDSLFSITFNPDIKKQADSSWHISYPKVRMNVNTPTGAEQWKNVEVTGYAKVLTVNSSNLRTIQSADDDYLNDLAWYARGGKHNNRLPCEGTALVGGIHTDGTVGWKKIIWFTGGYTSERDNAKVTDSILGRWIGWKVVMYNVLNGSTVKMESYLDYKNNNKWIKVTDLIDNGGWYANTSDDIFNSAKCGRSKDYIVSNPGPIVTFRSDNISWDFKNLSIREIQPP
;
A
#
# COMPACT_ATOMS: atom_id res chain seq x y z
N MET A 1 -3.11 -31.23 62.02
CA MET A 1 -2.05 -31.54 61.03
C MET A 1 -2.53 -31.91 59.63
N LEU A 2 -3.61 -32.65 59.44
CA LEU A 2 -4.13 -33.02 58.08
C LEU A 2 -4.85 -31.89 57.32
N ARG A 3 -5.36 -30.84 57.97
CA ARG A 3 -6.12 -29.75 57.34
C ARG A 3 -5.20 -28.69 56.70
N GLU A 4 -4.01 -28.45 57.23
CA GLU A 4 -3.03 -27.50 56.69
C GLU A 4 -2.42 -27.99 55.36
N PHE A 5 -2.22 -29.31 55.21
CA PHE A 5 -1.66 -29.88 53.95
C PHE A 5 -2.58 -29.78 52.72
N THR A 6 -3.90 -29.65 52.94
CA THR A 6 -4.86 -29.46 51.83
C THR A 6 -4.86 -28.02 51.34
N GLU A 7 -4.71 -27.02 52.21
CA GLU A 7 -4.69 -25.60 51.80
C GLU A 7 -3.47 -25.24 50.96
N TYR A 8 -2.30 -25.76 51.28
CA TYR A 8 -1.08 -25.55 50.47
C TYR A 8 -1.16 -26.19 49.08
N LYS A 9 -1.87 -27.30 48.89
CA LYS A 9 -2.07 -27.94 47.62
C LYS A 9 -2.98 -27.11 46.69
N TRP A 10 -4.03 -26.53 47.26
CA TRP A 10 -4.92 -25.64 46.52
C TRP A 10 -4.22 -24.31 46.14
N LEU A 11 -3.45 -23.73 47.02
CA LEU A 11 -2.68 -22.51 46.72
C LEU A 11 -1.63 -22.76 45.64
N ALA A 12 -0.91 -23.86 45.71
CA ALA A 12 0.07 -24.25 44.68
C ALA A 12 -0.61 -24.52 43.30
N PHE A 13 -1.79 -25.14 43.29
CA PHE A 13 -2.53 -25.38 42.07
C PHE A 13 -3.04 -24.07 41.43
N ILE A 14 -3.57 -23.13 42.25
CA ILE A 14 -4.01 -21.80 41.76
C ILE A 14 -2.84 -21.00 41.19
N ILE A 15 -1.67 -21.01 41.86
CA ILE A 15 -0.49 -20.32 41.37
C ILE A 15 0.00 -20.95 40.06
N PHE A 16 -0.02 -22.28 39.93
CA PHE A 16 0.39 -22.97 38.72
C PHE A 16 -0.53 -22.68 37.55
N VAL A 17 -1.85 -22.66 37.73
CA VAL A 17 -2.83 -22.29 36.75
C VAL A 17 -2.68 -20.82 36.31
N ALA A 18 -2.43 -19.90 37.28
CA ALA A 18 -2.20 -18.49 36.97
C ALA A 18 -0.90 -18.26 36.17
N ILE A 19 0.15 -19.00 36.48
CA ILE A 19 1.41 -18.94 35.72
C ILE A 19 1.21 -19.52 34.31
N LEU A 20 0.49 -20.64 34.16
CA LEU A 20 0.21 -21.24 32.87
C LEU A 20 -0.63 -20.30 31.98
N SER A 21 -1.66 -19.65 32.56
CA SER A 21 -2.48 -18.68 31.83
C SER A 21 -1.70 -17.41 31.45
N ALA A 22 -0.84 -16.90 32.32
CA ALA A 22 0.02 -15.76 32.02
C ALA A 22 1.04 -16.06 30.91
N VAL A 23 1.63 -17.26 30.91
CA VAL A 23 2.55 -17.72 29.87
C VAL A 23 1.83 -17.91 28.53
N THR A 24 0.63 -18.51 28.53
CA THR A 24 -0.15 -18.69 27.30
C THR A 24 -0.62 -17.37 26.71
N ILE A 25 -1.03 -16.39 27.52
CA ILE A 25 -1.38 -15.04 27.07
C ILE A 25 -0.15 -14.31 26.54
N GLY A 26 1.01 -14.43 27.21
CA GLY A 26 2.27 -13.84 26.76
C GLY A 26 2.73 -14.42 25.41
N ILE A 27 2.63 -15.72 25.20
CA ILE A 27 2.97 -16.37 23.93
C ILE A 27 1.99 -15.99 22.83
N ALA A 28 0.68 -15.94 23.11
CA ALA A 28 -0.33 -15.52 22.14
C ALA A 28 -0.09 -14.07 21.70
N ASN A 29 0.21 -13.16 22.61
CA ASN A 29 0.52 -11.76 22.26
C ASN A 29 1.82 -11.65 21.46
N ALA A 30 2.88 -12.39 21.80
CA ALA A 30 4.13 -12.41 21.05
C ALA A 30 3.96 -12.98 19.62
N GLN A 31 3.07 -13.95 19.42
CA GLN A 31 2.76 -14.48 18.09
C GLN A 31 1.96 -13.51 17.21
N THR A 32 1.18 -12.60 17.78
CA THR A 32 0.39 -11.62 17.03
C THR A 32 1.12 -10.29 16.82
N GLU A 33 2.17 -10.00 17.55
CA GLU A 33 2.89 -8.71 17.51
C GLU A 33 3.49 -8.39 16.14
N GLY A 34 3.87 -9.40 15.37
CA GLY A 34 4.39 -9.26 14.00
C GLY A 34 3.36 -9.40 12.87
N LEU A 35 2.08 -9.64 13.19
CA LEU A 35 1.01 -9.86 12.22
C LEU A 35 -0.01 -8.72 12.25
N ASP A 36 -0.66 -8.47 11.11
CA ASP A 36 -1.80 -7.56 11.01
C ASP A 36 -3.14 -8.29 11.29
N LYS A 37 -4.26 -7.56 11.18
CA LYS A 37 -5.62 -8.09 11.39
C LYS A 37 -5.96 -9.28 10.47
N PHE A 38 -5.36 -9.35 9.27
CA PHE A 38 -5.54 -10.44 8.33
C PHE A 38 -4.55 -11.60 8.52
N GLY A 39 -3.72 -11.55 9.57
CA GLY A 39 -2.66 -12.53 9.81
C GLY A 39 -1.46 -12.36 8.89
N ILE A 40 -1.31 -11.20 8.23
CA ILE A 40 -0.21 -10.91 7.31
C ILE A 40 0.96 -10.33 8.08
N LYS A 41 2.17 -10.84 7.81
CA LYS A 41 3.40 -10.38 8.44
C LYS A 41 3.67 -8.90 8.12
N LYS A 42 3.88 -8.10 9.15
CA LYS A 42 4.30 -6.70 9.06
C LYS A 42 5.78 -6.63 8.67
N ILE A 43 6.17 -5.67 7.84
CA ILE A 43 7.59 -5.40 7.56
C ILE A 43 8.21 -4.58 8.70
N TYR A 44 7.53 -3.53 9.11
CA TYR A 44 7.91 -2.68 10.23
C TYR A 44 6.82 -2.65 11.30
N PRO A 45 7.14 -2.36 12.56
CA PRO A 45 6.12 -2.17 13.60
C PRO A 45 5.13 -1.06 13.23
N THR A 46 3.91 -1.17 13.71
CA THR A 46 2.97 -0.05 13.66
C THR A 46 3.49 1.08 14.55
N LYS A 47 3.44 2.32 14.07
CA LYS A 47 3.75 3.52 14.87
C LYS A 47 2.90 3.51 16.15
N PRO A 48 3.44 3.82 17.34
CA PRO A 48 2.63 3.96 18.54
C PRO A 48 1.47 4.96 18.32
N GLY A 49 0.23 4.51 18.56
CA GLY A 49 -0.98 5.26 18.24
C GLY A 49 -1.27 5.45 16.74
N GLY A 50 -0.49 4.79 15.88
CA GLY A 50 -0.67 4.85 14.43
C GLY A 50 -1.92 4.13 13.96
N ARG A 51 -2.46 4.60 12.84
CA ARG A 51 -3.68 4.06 12.25
C ARG A 51 -3.40 2.84 11.40
N GLU A 52 -4.38 1.95 11.39
CA GLU A 52 -4.46 0.84 10.45
C GLU A 52 -5.83 0.88 9.77
N TRP A 53 -5.85 0.79 8.46
CA TRP A 53 -7.07 0.62 7.67
C TRP A 53 -7.05 -0.76 7.01
N PHE A 54 -8.20 -1.42 6.99
CA PHE A 54 -8.40 -2.73 6.40
C PHE A 54 -9.65 -2.72 5.55
N VAL A 55 -9.57 -3.23 4.33
CA VAL A 55 -10.74 -3.35 3.47
C VAL A 55 -11.86 -4.13 4.18
N ASN A 56 -13.08 -3.63 4.08
CA ASN A 56 -14.23 -4.34 4.59
C ASN A 56 -14.47 -5.62 3.77
N THR A 57 -14.28 -6.78 4.39
CA THR A 57 -14.41 -8.08 3.71
C THR A 57 -15.85 -8.51 3.46
N SER A 58 -16.82 -7.87 4.13
CA SER A 58 -18.25 -8.12 3.89
C SER A 58 -18.75 -7.36 2.68
N ASP A 59 -18.38 -6.07 2.56
CA ASP A 59 -18.64 -5.20 1.43
C ASP A 59 -17.64 -4.04 1.41
N PRO A 60 -16.67 -3.99 0.48
CA PRO A 60 -15.71 -2.89 0.37
C PRO A 60 -16.35 -1.51 0.22
N LYS A 61 -17.54 -1.43 -0.40
CA LYS A 61 -18.24 -0.15 -0.60
C LYS A 61 -18.91 0.38 0.67
N ASN A 62 -19.07 -0.45 1.68
CA ASN A 62 -19.64 -0.07 2.96
C ASN A 62 -18.56 0.40 3.96
N ASP A 63 -17.72 1.35 3.51
CA ASP A 63 -16.69 1.99 4.30
C ASP A 63 -16.61 3.47 3.90
N SER A 64 -16.86 4.37 4.84
CA SER A 64 -16.88 5.82 4.60
C SER A 64 -15.54 6.43 4.20
N LEU A 65 -14.43 5.74 4.50
CA LEU A 65 -13.08 6.18 4.10
C LEU A 65 -12.69 5.68 2.72
N PHE A 66 -13.39 4.65 2.22
CA PHE A 66 -13.07 4.00 0.96
C PHE A 66 -13.98 4.49 -0.16
N SER A 67 -13.39 4.82 -1.28
CA SER A 67 -14.13 5.22 -2.48
C SER A 67 -13.49 4.64 -3.74
N ILE A 68 -14.33 4.35 -4.74
CA ILE A 68 -13.88 3.80 -6.01
C ILE A 68 -14.31 4.74 -7.11
N THR A 69 -13.34 5.18 -7.94
CA THR A 69 -13.64 6.04 -9.08
C THR A 69 -14.34 5.26 -10.19
N PHE A 70 -15.18 5.97 -10.95
CA PHE A 70 -15.95 5.44 -12.09
C PHE A 70 -17.01 4.38 -11.72
N ASN A 71 -17.22 4.14 -10.43
CA ASN A 71 -18.21 3.19 -9.89
C ASN A 71 -18.24 1.82 -10.61
N PRO A 72 -17.10 1.14 -10.77
CA PRO A 72 -17.07 -0.16 -11.41
C PRO A 72 -17.86 -1.19 -10.59
N ASP A 73 -18.30 -2.24 -11.26
CA ASP A 73 -18.91 -3.37 -10.58
C ASP A 73 -17.84 -4.15 -9.81
N ILE A 74 -18.09 -4.39 -8.52
CA ILE A 74 -17.25 -5.21 -7.66
C ILE A 74 -18.05 -6.44 -7.26
N LYS A 75 -17.51 -7.64 -7.51
CA LYS A 75 -18.19 -8.91 -7.26
C LYS A 75 -17.41 -9.77 -6.29
N LYS A 76 -18.06 -10.21 -5.23
CA LYS A 76 -17.47 -11.17 -4.30
C LYS A 76 -17.34 -12.53 -4.97
N GLN A 77 -16.16 -13.15 -4.83
CA GLN A 77 -15.86 -14.46 -5.38
C GLN A 77 -16.09 -15.56 -4.32
N ALA A 78 -16.14 -16.82 -4.77
CA ALA A 78 -16.35 -17.97 -3.90
C ALA A 78 -15.22 -18.15 -2.85
N ASP A 79 -13.98 -17.72 -3.17
CA ASP A 79 -12.84 -17.77 -2.27
C ASP A 79 -12.77 -16.52 -1.33
N SER A 80 -13.86 -15.75 -1.24
CA SER A 80 -13.97 -14.52 -0.46
C SER A 80 -13.10 -13.36 -0.95
N SER A 81 -12.45 -13.47 -2.11
CA SER A 81 -11.83 -12.35 -2.79
C SER A 81 -12.88 -11.48 -3.49
N TRP A 82 -12.45 -10.34 -3.99
CA TRP A 82 -13.29 -9.40 -4.73
C TRP A 82 -12.75 -9.21 -6.13
N HIS A 83 -13.62 -9.39 -7.12
CA HIS A 83 -13.33 -9.15 -8.52
C HIS A 83 -13.65 -7.71 -8.90
N ILE A 84 -12.78 -7.09 -9.70
CA ILE A 84 -13.00 -5.78 -10.29
C ILE A 84 -12.47 -5.74 -11.73
N SER A 85 -13.25 -5.15 -12.63
CA SER A 85 -12.89 -4.98 -14.02
C SER A 85 -13.35 -3.61 -14.52
N TYR A 86 -12.40 -2.76 -14.89
CA TYR A 86 -12.67 -1.48 -15.52
C TYR A 86 -11.37 -0.93 -16.14
N PRO A 87 -11.41 -0.15 -17.23
CA PRO A 87 -10.20 0.38 -17.87
C PRO A 87 -9.28 1.21 -16.96
N LYS A 88 -9.87 1.92 -15.98
CA LYS A 88 -9.12 2.73 -15.02
C LYS A 88 -9.80 2.69 -13.67
N VAL A 89 -9.20 2.02 -12.70
CA VAL A 89 -9.72 1.94 -11.33
C VAL A 89 -8.82 2.70 -10.38
N ARG A 90 -9.42 3.46 -9.49
CA ARG A 90 -8.77 4.06 -8.33
C ARG A 90 -9.60 3.72 -7.09
N MET A 91 -9.07 2.86 -6.25
CA MET A 91 -9.61 2.58 -4.94
C MET A 91 -8.89 3.47 -3.93
N ASN A 92 -9.53 4.54 -3.51
CA ASN A 92 -8.96 5.56 -2.65
C ASN A 92 -9.35 5.31 -1.20
N VAL A 93 -8.36 5.38 -0.31
CA VAL A 93 -8.57 5.39 1.14
C VAL A 93 -8.23 6.78 1.66
N ASN A 94 -9.25 7.49 2.09
CA ASN A 94 -9.14 8.87 2.55
C ASN A 94 -8.66 8.92 4.01
N THR A 95 -7.99 10.01 4.37
CA THR A 95 -7.75 10.33 5.77
C THR A 95 -9.06 10.71 6.45
N PRO A 96 -9.37 10.19 7.65
CA PRO A 96 -10.51 10.66 8.42
C PRO A 96 -10.45 12.16 8.67
N THR A 97 -11.60 12.83 8.68
CA THR A 97 -11.67 14.27 8.96
C THR A 97 -11.03 14.58 10.32
N GLY A 98 -10.14 15.57 10.37
CA GLY A 98 -9.43 15.98 11.58
C GLY A 98 -8.24 15.10 11.98
N ALA A 99 -7.98 13.99 11.26
CA ALA A 99 -6.81 13.16 11.51
C ALA A 99 -5.57 13.64 10.72
N GLU A 100 -4.38 13.29 11.21
CA GLU A 100 -3.14 13.47 10.45
C GLU A 100 -3.20 12.73 9.12
N GLN A 101 -2.65 13.32 8.06
CA GLN A 101 -2.59 12.69 6.74
C GLN A 101 -1.57 11.55 6.72
N TRP A 102 -1.74 10.61 5.78
CA TRP A 102 -0.85 9.47 5.59
C TRP A 102 0.57 9.91 5.22
N LYS A 103 1.56 9.47 5.97
CA LYS A 103 2.98 9.84 5.76
C LYS A 103 3.90 8.63 5.61
N ASN A 104 4.22 7.96 6.71
CA ASN A 104 5.05 6.77 6.72
C ASN A 104 4.13 5.55 6.74
N VAL A 105 4.04 4.85 5.64
CA VAL A 105 3.01 3.81 5.47
C VAL A 105 3.55 2.53 4.86
N GLU A 106 2.94 1.43 5.24
CA GLU A 106 2.97 0.16 4.53
C GLU A 106 1.60 -0.06 3.91
N VAL A 107 1.55 -0.22 2.59
CA VAL A 107 0.36 -0.54 1.79
C VAL A 107 0.48 -1.99 1.37
N THR A 108 -0.50 -2.80 1.71
CA THR A 108 -0.46 -4.26 1.54
C THR A 108 -1.70 -4.77 0.82
N GLY A 109 -1.57 -5.82 0.04
CA GLY A 109 -2.68 -6.58 -0.51
C GLY A 109 -2.23 -7.81 -1.28
N TYR A 110 -3.18 -8.65 -1.61
CA TYR A 110 -3.01 -9.75 -2.55
C TYR A 110 -3.82 -9.45 -3.80
N ALA A 111 -3.19 -9.70 -4.94
CA ALA A 111 -3.79 -9.50 -6.26
C ALA A 111 -3.62 -10.75 -7.13
N LYS A 112 -4.60 -11.03 -7.98
CA LYS A 112 -4.54 -12.01 -9.05
C LYS A 112 -5.08 -11.35 -10.31
N VAL A 113 -4.18 -10.98 -11.22
CA VAL A 113 -4.57 -10.43 -12.52
C VAL A 113 -5.12 -11.55 -13.39
N LEU A 114 -6.31 -11.37 -13.94
CA LEU A 114 -7.00 -12.39 -14.73
C LEU A 114 -6.84 -12.14 -16.23
N THR A 115 -7.06 -10.90 -16.66
CA THR A 115 -6.97 -10.53 -18.08
C THR A 115 -6.36 -9.15 -18.23
N VAL A 116 -5.74 -8.94 -19.38
CA VAL A 116 -5.29 -7.65 -19.87
C VAL A 116 -6.22 -7.22 -21.01
N ASN A 117 -6.80 -6.03 -20.93
CA ASN A 117 -7.69 -5.50 -21.95
C ASN A 117 -6.86 -4.86 -23.08
N SER A 118 -6.53 -5.66 -24.08
CA SER A 118 -5.74 -5.24 -25.25
C SER A 118 -6.48 -4.29 -26.20
N SER A 119 -7.81 -4.17 -26.10
CA SER A 119 -8.62 -3.30 -26.97
C SER A 119 -8.35 -1.79 -26.82
N ASN A 120 -7.62 -1.39 -25.77
CA ASN A 120 -7.21 -0.01 -25.53
C ASN A 120 -5.70 0.23 -25.74
N LEU A 121 -5.01 -0.71 -26.36
CA LEU A 121 -3.65 -0.50 -26.88
C LEU A 121 -3.75 0.48 -28.08
N ARG A 122 -4.13 1.72 -27.84
CA ARG A 122 -3.78 2.79 -28.76
C ARG A 122 -2.26 2.86 -28.73
N THR A 123 -1.68 2.76 -29.90
CA THR A 123 -0.30 3.14 -30.20
C THR A 123 -0.10 4.61 -29.80
N ILE A 124 0.11 4.85 -28.52
CA ILE A 124 0.47 6.16 -27.99
C ILE A 124 1.95 6.11 -27.74
N GLN A 125 2.70 6.71 -28.65
CA GLN A 125 4.12 6.95 -28.57
C GLN A 125 4.39 8.15 -27.63
N SER A 126 4.04 8.08 -26.38
CA SER A 126 4.47 9.06 -25.39
C SER A 126 5.16 8.36 -24.21
N ALA A 127 6.19 8.98 -23.69
CA ALA A 127 6.92 8.49 -22.51
C ALA A 127 6.04 8.31 -21.25
N ASP A 128 4.78 8.74 -21.31
CA ASP A 128 3.78 8.64 -20.24
C ASP A 128 2.98 7.33 -20.29
N ASP A 129 3.15 6.50 -21.32
CA ASP A 129 2.30 5.32 -21.58
C ASP A 129 2.75 4.03 -20.91
N ASP A 130 3.80 4.07 -20.10
CA ASP A 130 4.32 2.92 -19.35
C ASP A 130 3.37 2.36 -18.27
N TYR A 131 2.15 2.91 -18.15
CA TYR A 131 1.12 2.46 -17.21
C TYR A 131 0.03 1.57 -17.83
N LEU A 132 0.23 1.10 -19.02
CA LEU A 132 -0.74 0.22 -19.67
C LEU A 132 -0.57 -1.20 -19.15
N ASN A 133 -1.57 -1.71 -18.40
CA ASN A 133 -1.67 -3.07 -17.90
C ASN A 133 -0.93 -3.34 -16.58
N ASP A 134 -1.09 -2.48 -15.59
CA ASP A 134 -0.43 -2.61 -14.31
C ASP A 134 -1.33 -2.42 -13.09
N LEU A 135 -0.76 -2.79 -11.96
CA LEU A 135 -1.21 -2.38 -10.63
C LEU A 135 -0.24 -1.30 -10.13
N ALA A 136 -0.78 -0.23 -9.59
CA ALA A 136 0.00 0.83 -8.99
C ALA A 136 -0.58 1.21 -7.63
N TRP A 137 0.24 1.09 -6.58
CA TRP A 137 -0.17 1.50 -5.24
C TRP A 137 0.62 2.72 -4.83
N TYR A 138 -0.07 3.74 -4.38
CA TYR A 138 0.59 4.98 -4.04
C TYR A 138 0.05 5.63 -2.78
N ALA A 139 0.94 6.34 -2.12
CA ALA A 139 0.67 7.10 -0.91
C ALA A 139 1.11 8.55 -1.08
N ARG A 140 0.79 9.35 -0.07
CA ARG A 140 1.03 10.81 -0.05
C ARG A 140 0.30 11.51 -1.20
N GLY A 141 -0.79 10.87 -1.65
CA GLY A 141 -1.63 11.34 -2.73
C GLY A 141 -2.43 12.57 -2.36
N GLY A 142 -2.63 13.44 -3.34
CA GLY A 142 -3.52 14.59 -3.28
C GLY A 142 -4.47 14.60 -4.48
N LYS A 143 -5.21 15.66 -4.67
CA LYS A 143 -6.13 15.80 -5.80
C LYS A 143 -5.35 16.05 -7.09
N HIS A 144 -5.51 15.16 -8.04
CA HIS A 144 -5.01 15.32 -9.42
C HIS A 144 -6.04 16.13 -10.22
N ASN A 145 -5.89 17.42 -10.20
CA ASN A 145 -6.85 18.32 -10.79
C ASN A 145 -6.13 19.53 -11.37
N ASN A 146 -6.35 19.82 -12.66
CA ASN A 146 -5.75 20.97 -13.33
C ASN A 146 -6.14 22.34 -12.70
N ARG A 147 -7.24 22.36 -11.94
CA ARG A 147 -7.63 23.56 -11.17
C ARG A 147 -6.87 23.72 -9.86
N LEU A 148 -6.23 22.65 -9.36
CA LEU A 148 -5.50 22.62 -8.10
C LEU A 148 -4.16 21.88 -8.31
N PRO A 149 -3.32 22.33 -9.24
CA PRO A 149 -2.13 21.60 -9.65
C PRO A 149 -1.12 21.41 -8.52
N CYS A 150 -1.10 22.29 -7.51
CA CYS A 150 -0.18 22.20 -6.39
C CYS A 150 -0.53 21.09 -5.38
N GLU A 151 -1.72 20.49 -5.45
CA GLU A 151 -2.13 19.39 -4.58
C GLU A 151 -1.75 18.01 -5.14
N GLY A 152 -1.52 17.90 -6.44
CA GLY A 152 -1.30 16.64 -7.14
C GLY A 152 0.11 16.09 -6.94
N THR A 153 0.39 15.49 -5.80
CA THR A 153 1.63 14.76 -5.53
C THR A 153 1.31 13.34 -5.12
N ALA A 154 2.19 12.39 -5.44
CA ALA A 154 2.21 11.04 -4.87
C ALA A 154 3.55 10.36 -5.13
N LEU A 155 3.87 9.37 -4.30
CA LEU A 155 4.88 8.36 -4.59
C LEU A 155 4.17 7.08 -5.00
N VAL A 156 4.65 6.43 -6.05
CA VAL A 156 3.97 5.33 -6.73
C VAL A 156 4.91 4.14 -6.84
N GLY A 157 4.52 3.00 -6.28
CA GLY A 157 5.09 1.71 -6.62
C GLY A 157 4.24 1.08 -7.72
N GLY A 158 4.86 0.52 -8.75
CA GLY A 158 4.22 -0.19 -9.85
C GLY A 158 4.61 -1.66 -9.88
N ILE A 159 3.69 -2.52 -10.30
CA ILE A 159 3.98 -3.90 -10.71
C ILE A 159 3.23 -4.19 -12.00
N HIS A 160 3.98 -4.57 -13.03
CA HIS A 160 3.48 -4.88 -14.36
C HIS A 160 3.09 -6.35 -14.49
N THR A 161 2.22 -6.64 -15.43
CA THR A 161 1.72 -8.01 -15.65
C THR A 161 2.79 -9.01 -16.08
N ASP A 162 3.90 -8.54 -16.60
CA ASP A 162 5.06 -9.38 -16.93
C ASP A 162 5.94 -9.73 -15.71
N GLY A 163 5.70 -9.10 -14.56
CA GLY A 163 6.46 -9.30 -13.31
C GLY A 163 7.60 -8.30 -13.11
N THR A 164 7.61 -7.21 -13.88
CA THR A 164 8.50 -6.06 -13.64
C THR A 164 7.91 -5.16 -12.56
N VAL A 165 8.75 -4.62 -11.70
CA VAL A 165 8.40 -3.61 -10.69
C VAL A 165 9.19 -2.34 -10.91
N GLY A 166 8.66 -1.21 -10.49
CA GLY A 166 9.36 0.07 -10.59
C GLY A 166 8.70 1.17 -9.77
N TRP A 167 9.30 2.35 -9.79
CA TRP A 167 8.87 3.50 -9.00
C TRP A 167 8.62 4.70 -9.88
N LYS A 168 7.53 5.42 -9.62
CA LYS A 168 7.22 6.71 -10.23
C LYS A 168 6.87 7.74 -9.15
N LYS A 169 6.99 8.98 -9.54
CA LYS A 169 6.59 10.12 -8.74
C LYS A 169 5.58 10.94 -9.53
N ILE A 170 4.53 11.38 -8.86
CA ILE A 170 3.57 12.31 -9.42
C ILE A 170 3.85 13.66 -8.79
N ILE A 171 4.18 14.64 -9.63
CA ILE A 171 4.36 16.03 -9.24
C ILE A 171 3.61 16.87 -10.26
N TRP A 172 2.31 17.05 -10.01
CA TRP A 172 1.39 17.61 -10.98
C TRP A 172 1.78 19.00 -11.47
N PHE A 173 2.39 19.81 -10.60
CA PHE A 173 2.84 21.16 -10.92
C PHE A 173 4.13 21.25 -11.74
N THR A 174 4.74 20.13 -12.10
CA THR A 174 5.93 20.08 -12.96
C THR A 174 5.74 19.20 -14.19
N GLY A 175 4.50 18.77 -14.46
CA GLY A 175 4.19 17.98 -15.64
C GLY A 175 3.57 16.63 -15.39
N GLY A 176 3.23 16.35 -14.15
CA GLY A 176 2.49 15.15 -13.78
C GLY A 176 3.41 13.99 -13.40
N TYR A 177 3.79 13.16 -14.35
CA TYR A 177 4.50 11.92 -14.05
C TYR A 177 6.00 12.03 -14.34
N THR A 178 6.83 11.44 -13.48
CA THR A 178 8.26 11.25 -13.76
C THR A 178 8.47 9.99 -14.58
N SER A 179 9.64 9.86 -15.21
CA SER A 179 10.08 8.58 -15.72
C SER A 179 10.19 7.55 -14.60
N GLU A 180 9.97 6.28 -14.92
CA GLU A 180 10.12 5.19 -13.98
C GLU A 180 11.60 4.99 -13.59
N ARG A 181 11.83 4.69 -12.33
CA ARG A 181 13.14 4.39 -11.77
C ARG A 181 13.14 3.02 -11.13
N ASP A 182 14.32 2.44 -11.07
CA ASP A 182 14.59 1.15 -10.43
C ASP A 182 13.66 0.04 -10.97
N ASN A 183 13.51 0.05 -12.29
CA ASN A 183 12.71 -0.90 -13.02
C ASN A 183 13.42 -2.24 -13.10
N ALA A 184 12.86 -3.28 -12.50
CA ALA A 184 13.48 -4.59 -12.40
C ALA A 184 12.47 -5.71 -12.60
N LYS A 185 12.81 -6.69 -13.42
CA LYS A 185 12.05 -7.94 -13.53
C LYS A 185 12.36 -8.81 -12.32
N VAL A 186 11.38 -8.98 -11.44
CA VAL A 186 11.55 -9.65 -10.14
C VAL A 186 10.82 -10.99 -10.04
N THR A 187 9.95 -11.27 -11.00
CA THR A 187 9.22 -12.55 -11.08
C THR A 187 8.79 -12.82 -12.52
N ASP A 188 8.31 -14.04 -12.79
CA ASP A 188 7.56 -14.34 -14.00
C ASP A 188 6.22 -13.61 -14.00
N SER A 189 5.50 -13.68 -15.12
CA SER A 189 4.19 -13.05 -15.26
C SER A 189 3.28 -13.31 -14.05
N ILE A 190 2.61 -12.25 -13.59
CA ILE A 190 1.66 -12.32 -12.47
C ILE A 190 0.25 -12.72 -12.93
N LEU A 191 0.03 -12.97 -14.22
CA LEU A 191 -1.25 -13.39 -14.76
C LEU A 191 -1.69 -14.75 -14.17
N GLY A 192 -2.95 -14.85 -13.78
CA GLY A 192 -3.62 -16.08 -13.34
C GLY A 192 -3.19 -16.59 -11.96
N ARG A 193 -2.27 -15.94 -11.25
CA ARG A 193 -1.80 -16.39 -9.94
C ARG A 193 -1.96 -15.33 -8.86
N TRP A 194 -2.19 -15.77 -7.64
CA TRP A 194 -2.16 -14.90 -6.48
C TRP A 194 -0.72 -14.48 -6.16
N ILE A 195 -0.53 -13.20 -5.97
CA ILE A 195 0.72 -12.60 -5.48
C ILE A 195 0.41 -11.62 -4.37
N GLY A 196 1.14 -11.72 -3.27
CA GLY A 196 1.15 -10.69 -2.25
C GLY A 196 2.11 -9.57 -2.64
N TRP A 197 1.68 -8.33 -2.49
CA TRP A 197 2.51 -7.17 -2.76
C TRP A 197 2.41 -6.14 -1.65
N LYS A 198 3.57 -5.60 -1.24
CA LYS A 198 3.67 -4.49 -0.30
C LYS A 198 4.49 -3.37 -0.89
N VAL A 199 4.00 -2.17 -0.67
CA VAL A 199 4.71 -0.92 -0.94
C VAL A 199 4.88 -0.19 0.39
N VAL A 200 6.13 0.09 0.76
CA VAL A 200 6.47 0.76 2.01
C VAL A 200 7.13 2.09 1.67
N MET A 201 6.66 3.17 2.27
CA MET A 201 7.17 4.52 2.03
C MET A 201 7.34 5.26 3.35
N TYR A 202 8.55 5.78 3.60
CA TYR A 202 8.84 6.50 4.84
C TYR A 202 9.95 7.55 4.69
N ASN A 203 9.88 8.57 5.52
CA ASN A 203 10.91 9.60 5.56
C ASN A 203 12.16 9.10 6.27
N VAL A 204 13.32 9.46 5.73
CA VAL A 204 14.64 9.23 6.31
C VAL A 204 15.42 10.54 6.39
N LEU A 205 16.61 10.53 6.99
CA LEU A 205 17.49 11.70 7.11
C LEU A 205 16.76 12.94 7.65
N ASN A 206 16.18 12.81 8.86
CA ASN A 206 15.42 13.87 9.53
C ASN A 206 14.24 14.41 8.69
N GLY A 207 13.69 13.59 7.81
CA GLY A 207 12.54 13.95 7.01
C GLY A 207 12.85 14.59 5.65
N SER A 208 14.13 14.76 5.31
CA SER A 208 14.55 15.43 4.08
C SER A 208 14.46 14.56 2.82
N THR A 209 14.47 13.23 2.97
CA THR A 209 14.39 12.27 1.87
C THR A 209 13.33 11.22 2.14
N VAL A 210 12.97 10.45 1.13
CA VAL A 210 11.97 9.38 1.25
C VAL A 210 12.53 8.07 0.75
N LYS A 211 12.47 7.06 1.62
CA LYS A 211 12.75 5.66 1.26
C LYS A 211 11.46 5.00 0.82
N MET A 212 11.56 4.25 -0.28
CA MET A 212 10.49 3.43 -0.83
C MET A 212 11.00 1.99 -0.97
N GLU A 213 10.20 1.02 -0.58
CA GLU A 213 10.56 -0.39 -0.63
C GLU A 213 9.39 -1.22 -1.15
N SER A 214 9.66 -2.21 -2.01
CA SER A 214 8.69 -3.14 -2.53
C SER A 214 9.01 -4.56 -2.08
N TYR A 215 7.98 -5.28 -1.64
CA TYR A 215 8.09 -6.66 -1.17
C TYR A 215 7.06 -7.53 -1.87
N LEU A 216 7.45 -8.73 -2.26
CA LEU A 216 6.57 -9.73 -2.85
C LEU A 216 6.47 -10.98 -1.97
N ASP A 217 5.26 -11.52 -1.89
CA ASP A 217 4.98 -12.89 -1.47
C ASP A 217 4.57 -13.70 -2.70
N TYR A 218 5.56 -14.32 -3.33
CA TYR A 218 5.39 -15.03 -4.60
C TYR A 218 4.47 -16.25 -4.54
N LYS A 219 4.32 -16.85 -3.35
CA LYS A 219 3.63 -18.13 -3.15
C LYS A 219 2.34 -17.98 -2.34
N ASN A 220 1.95 -16.75 -2.02
CA ASN A 220 0.79 -16.47 -1.17
C ASN A 220 0.86 -17.28 0.17
N ASN A 221 2.04 -17.28 0.79
CA ASN A 221 2.34 -18.04 2.00
C ASN A 221 2.91 -17.18 3.14
N ASN A 222 2.72 -15.87 3.05
CA ASN A 222 3.16 -14.88 4.02
C ASN A 222 4.70 -14.76 4.18
N LYS A 223 5.45 -15.14 3.15
CA LYS A 223 6.91 -14.98 3.07
C LYS A 223 7.26 -13.81 2.16
N TRP A 224 7.56 -12.67 2.78
CA TRP A 224 7.82 -11.40 2.10
C TRP A 224 9.29 -11.24 1.78
N ILE A 225 9.63 -11.02 0.53
CA ILE A 225 10.98 -10.80 0.03
C ILE A 225 11.05 -9.38 -0.53
N LYS A 226 11.99 -8.58 -0.06
CA LYS A 226 12.25 -7.26 -0.64
C LYS A 226 12.81 -7.44 -2.04
N VAL A 227 12.16 -6.81 -3.03
CA VAL A 227 12.48 -6.98 -4.46
C VAL A 227 13.12 -5.74 -5.06
N THR A 228 12.78 -4.55 -4.56
CA THR A 228 13.43 -3.30 -4.96
C THR A 228 13.30 -2.27 -3.86
N ASP A 229 14.19 -1.29 -3.86
CA ASP A 229 14.09 -0.11 -3.03
C ASP A 229 14.73 1.12 -3.70
N LEU A 230 14.21 2.29 -3.40
CA LEU A 230 14.68 3.55 -3.95
C LEU A 230 14.67 4.63 -2.86
N ILE A 231 15.61 5.57 -2.94
CA ILE A 231 15.59 6.79 -2.13
C ILE A 231 15.35 7.98 -3.06
N ASP A 232 14.24 8.70 -2.83
CA ASP A 232 14.04 10.02 -3.44
C ASP A 232 14.78 11.07 -2.60
N ASN A 233 15.91 11.48 -3.12
CA ASN A 233 16.77 12.53 -2.55
C ASN A 233 16.92 13.74 -3.50
N GLY A 234 16.00 13.93 -4.44
CA GLY A 234 16.00 14.96 -5.46
C GLY A 234 16.49 14.49 -6.84
N GLY A 235 16.54 15.41 -7.79
CA GLY A 235 16.95 15.13 -9.18
C GLY A 235 15.97 14.22 -9.93
N TRP A 236 14.74 14.05 -9.43
CA TRP A 236 13.71 13.20 -10.03
C TRP A 236 12.45 14.02 -10.27
N TYR A 237 12.24 14.40 -11.50
CA TYR A 237 11.17 15.32 -11.92
C TYR A 237 10.53 14.90 -13.23
N ALA A 238 9.28 15.31 -13.42
CA ALA A 238 8.62 15.22 -14.72
C ALA A 238 9.20 16.27 -15.67
N ASN A 239 9.42 15.87 -16.91
CA ASN A 239 9.92 16.77 -17.95
C ASN A 239 8.82 16.97 -18.99
N THR A 240 7.94 17.96 -18.73
CA THR A 240 6.89 18.34 -19.68
C THR A 240 6.99 19.81 -20.03
N SER A 241 6.54 20.13 -21.26
CA SER A 241 6.35 21.48 -21.74
C SER A 241 4.91 22.01 -21.52
N ASP A 242 4.07 21.28 -20.81
CA ASP A 242 2.69 21.74 -20.56
C ASP A 242 2.69 22.97 -19.65
N ASP A 243 2.29 24.11 -20.21
CA ASP A 243 2.31 25.42 -19.55
C ASP A 243 1.45 25.49 -18.29
N ILE A 244 0.38 24.69 -18.21
CA ILE A 244 -0.52 24.68 -17.04
C ILE A 244 0.22 24.24 -15.78
N PHE A 245 1.14 23.28 -15.91
CA PHE A 245 1.93 22.80 -14.79
C PHE A 245 3.08 23.73 -14.47
N ASN A 246 3.76 24.26 -15.49
CA ASN A 246 4.88 25.18 -15.33
C ASN A 246 4.46 26.54 -14.74
N SER A 247 3.22 26.97 -14.98
CA SER A 247 2.67 28.24 -14.50
C SER A 247 2.05 28.17 -13.11
N ALA A 248 1.92 26.98 -12.51
CA ALA A 248 1.18 26.78 -11.25
C ALA A 248 1.77 27.53 -10.04
N LYS A 249 3.04 27.94 -10.09
CA LYS A 249 3.74 28.73 -9.04
C LYS A 249 3.56 28.17 -7.62
N CYS A 250 3.73 26.86 -7.46
CA CYS A 250 3.45 26.15 -6.20
C CYS A 250 4.50 26.39 -5.11
N GLY A 251 5.53 27.22 -5.38
CA GLY A 251 6.61 27.49 -4.43
C GLY A 251 7.50 26.28 -4.14
N ARG A 252 7.50 25.29 -5.03
CA ARG A 252 8.27 24.05 -4.92
C ARG A 252 9.16 23.87 -6.14
N SER A 253 10.32 23.22 -5.97
CA SER A 253 11.23 22.91 -7.07
C SER A 253 10.65 21.83 -8.01
N LYS A 254 11.17 21.76 -9.23
CA LYS A 254 10.78 20.73 -10.21
C LYS A 254 11.07 19.31 -9.71
N ASP A 255 12.10 19.13 -8.94
CA ASP A 255 12.56 17.88 -8.35
C ASP A 255 12.05 17.67 -6.91
N TYR A 256 10.93 18.30 -6.57
CA TYR A 256 10.35 18.25 -5.24
C TYR A 256 10.33 16.84 -4.66
N ILE A 257 10.94 16.66 -3.49
CA ILE A 257 10.89 15.40 -2.74
C ILE A 257 9.54 15.33 -2.03
N VAL A 258 8.70 14.34 -2.38
CA VAL A 258 7.37 14.18 -1.80
C VAL A 258 7.48 13.66 -0.35
N SER A 259 8.05 14.48 0.53
CA SER A 259 8.30 14.17 1.95
C SER A 259 7.13 14.53 2.87
N ASN A 260 6.18 15.33 2.38
CA ASN A 260 4.96 15.71 3.09
C ASN A 260 3.97 14.53 3.19
N PRO A 261 3.07 14.53 4.20
CA PRO A 261 1.93 13.63 4.21
C PRO A 261 0.96 13.95 3.08
N GLY A 262 0.07 13.01 2.76
CA GLY A 262 -1.01 13.21 1.80
C GLY A 262 -2.34 12.63 2.28
N PRO A 263 -3.47 13.21 1.86
CA PRO A 263 -4.80 12.82 2.36
C PRO A 263 -5.28 11.45 1.86
N ILE A 264 -4.65 10.90 0.81
CA ILE A 264 -5.16 9.72 0.11
C ILE A 264 -4.05 8.68 -0.09
N VAL A 265 -4.38 7.42 0.17
CA VAL A 265 -3.64 6.24 -0.32
C VAL A 265 -4.51 5.55 -1.35
N THR A 266 -3.92 5.11 -2.46
CA THR A 266 -4.68 4.56 -3.58
C THR A 266 -4.14 3.21 -4.04
N PHE A 267 -5.05 2.26 -4.25
CA PHE A 267 -4.82 1.04 -5.02
C PHE A 267 -5.37 1.28 -6.42
N ARG A 268 -4.50 1.31 -7.42
CA ARG A 268 -4.84 1.61 -8.81
C ARG A 268 -4.65 0.38 -9.68
N SER A 269 -5.50 0.23 -10.68
CA SER A 269 -5.29 -0.65 -11.82
C SER A 269 -5.67 0.03 -13.11
N ASP A 270 -4.93 -0.27 -14.18
CA ASP A 270 -5.22 0.23 -15.52
C ASP A 270 -5.25 -0.94 -16.51
N ASN A 271 -6.31 -0.98 -17.34
CA ASN A 271 -6.54 -1.93 -18.43
C ASN A 271 -6.45 -3.43 -18.08
N ILE A 272 -6.71 -3.77 -16.83
CA ILE A 272 -6.73 -5.16 -16.37
C ILE A 272 -8.05 -5.49 -15.66
N SER A 273 -8.43 -6.78 -15.67
CA SER A 273 -9.37 -7.31 -14.70
C SER A 273 -8.61 -8.15 -13.68
N TRP A 274 -8.96 -8.02 -12.41
CA TRP A 274 -8.23 -8.66 -11.34
C TRP A 274 -9.07 -8.93 -10.10
N ASP A 275 -8.64 -9.92 -9.34
CA ASP A 275 -9.18 -10.21 -8.03
C ASP A 275 -8.25 -9.64 -6.96
N PHE A 276 -8.84 -9.17 -5.85
CA PHE A 276 -8.08 -8.68 -4.70
C PHE A 276 -8.61 -9.22 -3.38
N LYS A 277 -7.74 -9.29 -2.40
CA LYS A 277 -8.08 -9.62 -1.01
C LYS A 277 -7.08 -8.97 -0.04
N ASN A 278 -7.50 -8.80 1.21
CA ASN A 278 -6.65 -8.36 2.32
C ASN A 278 -5.93 -7.02 2.05
N LEU A 279 -6.60 -6.07 1.37
CA LEU A 279 -6.05 -4.73 1.21
C LEU A 279 -5.98 -4.05 2.57
N SER A 280 -4.82 -3.50 2.89
CA SER A 280 -4.61 -2.76 4.14
C SER A 280 -3.60 -1.64 3.98
N ILE A 281 -3.72 -0.65 4.86
CA ILE A 281 -2.78 0.47 4.99
C ILE A 281 -2.45 0.60 6.46
N ARG A 282 -1.19 0.80 6.78
CA ARG A 282 -0.73 0.91 8.15
C ARG A 282 0.31 2.01 8.29
N GLU A 283 0.13 2.89 9.29
CA GLU A 283 1.17 3.83 9.69
C GLU A 283 2.28 3.09 10.41
N ILE A 284 3.49 3.20 9.89
CA ILE A 284 4.64 2.45 10.41
C ILE A 284 5.55 3.31 11.27
N GLN A 285 6.25 2.65 12.19
CA GLN A 285 7.45 3.15 12.83
C GLN A 285 8.63 2.77 11.92
N PRO A 286 9.26 3.72 11.19
CA PRO A 286 10.43 3.44 10.36
C PRO A 286 11.60 2.92 11.21
N PRO A 287 12.55 2.17 10.60
CA PRO A 287 13.75 1.70 11.27
C PRO A 287 14.69 2.84 11.66
#